data_16aa94460a1d98bef9b7f79b71ce5229
#
_entry.id   16aa94460a1d98bef9b7f79b71ce5229
#
_cell.length_a   1.000
_cell.length_b   1.000
_cell.length_c   1.000
_cell.angle_alpha   90.00
_cell.angle_beta   90.00
_cell.angle_gamma   90.00
#
_symmetry.space_group_name_H-M   'P 1'
#
loop_
_entity.id
_entity.type
_entity.pdbx_description
1 polymer ?
#
loop_
_entity_poly.entity_id
_entity_poly.type
_entity_poly.pdbx_seq_one_letter_code
_entity_poly.pdbx_strand_id
1 'polypeptide(L)'
;VLAEALFLEAHKVVAAGASVAGVTRGVRQATDTVVAELAKMARKVSADKAHVKHVATIAANGDKDIGTMIADAMDKVGKDGVVTIEEGKTLETTVSVIQGMQFDRGFLSPHFVTDPDRMEVVLDRPFVLVWEDKISTATKLVPLLETLSKTGRPLLLIAEDVDGDALATLVLNKLRAIVPSVAVKAPGYGDRRKAMLEDIAILTGAKAFFKDLGPDLEKVSLDDLGTCRRVTVTNEATTIVDGAGDAKRLSHRIDQIRREAAETDSDYDR
;
A
#
# COMPACT_ATOMS: atom_id res chain seq x y z
N VAL A 1 -9.45 -22.75 19.83
CA VAL A 1 -9.65 -22.87 21.29
C VAL A 1 -10.88 -22.09 21.74
N LEU A 2 -10.93 -20.73 21.66
CA LEU A 2 -12.08 -19.94 22.17
C LEU A 2 -13.38 -20.27 21.42
N ALA A 3 -13.37 -20.33 20.09
CA ALA A 3 -14.57 -20.68 19.31
C ALA A 3 -15.09 -22.08 19.65
N GLU A 4 -14.21 -23.04 19.81
CA GLU A 4 -14.54 -24.41 20.21
C GLU A 4 -15.15 -24.44 21.60
N ALA A 5 -14.54 -23.75 22.58
CA ALA A 5 -15.05 -23.70 23.95
C ALA A 5 -16.45 -23.07 24.00
N LEU A 6 -16.64 -21.92 23.32
CA LEU A 6 -17.97 -21.27 23.23
C LEU A 6 -19.00 -22.17 22.57
N PHE A 7 -18.65 -22.88 21.50
CA PHE A 7 -19.56 -23.80 20.82
C PHE A 7 -19.95 -24.95 21.72
N LEU A 8 -18.98 -25.63 22.36
CA LEU A 8 -19.25 -26.79 23.22
C LEU A 8 -20.13 -26.43 24.42
N GLU A 9 -19.87 -25.31 25.09
CA GLU A 9 -20.68 -24.87 26.22
C GLU A 9 -22.07 -24.37 25.78
N ALA A 10 -22.18 -23.63 24.70
CA ALA A 10 -23.48 -23.25 24.15
C ALA A 10 -24.30 -24.46 23.71
N HIS A 11 -23.69 -25.48 23.10
CA HIS A 11 -24.36 -26.70 22.69
C HIS A 11 -24.95 -27.48 23.89
N LYS A 12 -24.22 -27.58 24.99
CA LYS A 12 -24.70 -28.22 26.22
C LYS A 12 -25.98 -27.56 26.74
N VAL A 13 -25.96 -26.21 26.80
CA VAL A 13 -27.08 -25.42 27.32
C VAL A 13 -28.31 -25.51 26.38
N VAL A 14 -28.09 -25.48 25.07
CA VAL A 14 -29.16 -25.65 24.08
C VAL A 14 -29.74 -27.08 24.13
N ALA A 15 -28.90 -28.11 24.25
CA ALA A 15 -29.34 -29.49 24.41
C ALA A 15 -30.16 -29.71 25.70
N ALA A 16 -29.91 -28.91 26.73
CA ALA A 16 -30.72 -28.89 27.98
C ALA A 16 -32.04 -28.10 27.85
N GLY A 17 -32.38 -27.61 26.65
CA GLY A 17 -33.66 -26.95 26.37
C GLY A 17 -33.64 -25.43 26.36
N ALA A 18 -32.47 -24.78 26.45
CA ALA A 18 -32.40 -23.34 26.36
C ALA A 18 -32.61 -22.85 24.92
N SER A 19 -33.22 -21.67 24.79
CA SER A 19 -33.41 -21.00 23.48
C SER A 19 -32.09 -20.60 22.84
N VAL A 20 -31.85 -21.05 21.60
CA VAL A 20 -30.66 -20.66 20.80
C VAL A 20 -30.51 -19.13 20.70
N ALA A 21 -31.65 -18.44 20.47
CA ALA A 21 -31.64 -17.00 20.39
C ALA A 21 -31.25 -16.31 21.73
N GLY A 22 -31.68 -16.94 22.86
CA GLY A 22 -31.28 -16.47 24.20
C GLY A 22 -29.80 -16.66 24.46
N VAL A 23 -29.26 -17.84 24.13
CA VAL A 23 -27.83 -18.16 24.28
C VAL A 23 -26.98 -17.21 23.42
N THR A 24 -27.36 -16.97 22.16
CA THR A 24 -26.64 -16.07 21.24
C THR A 24 -26.61 -14.63 21.76
N ARG A 25 -27.74 -14.13 22.31
CA ARG A 25 -27.76 -12.79 22.93
C ARG A 25 -26.86 -12.73 24.14
N GLY A 26 -26.89 -13.75 25.01
CA GLY A 26 -26.02 -13.84 26.18
C GLY A 26 -24.54 -13.84 25.82
N VAL A 27 -24.15 -14.62 24.80
CA VAL A 27 -22.76 -14.63 24.30
C VAL A 27 -22.33 -13.27 23.79
N ARG A 28 -23.18 -12.58 22.99
CA ARG A 28 -22.87 -11.22 22.51
C ARG A 28 -22.68 -10.23 23.68
N GLN A 29 -23.62 -10.22 24.61
CA GLN A 29 -23.53 -9.33 25.76
C GLN A 29 -22.31 -9.60 26.65
N ALA A 30 -21.94 -10.86 26.85
CA ALA A 30 -20.73 -11.27 27.54
C ALA A 30 -19.47 -10.81 26.77
N THR A 31 -19.47 -10.97 25.44
CA THR A 31 -18.37 -10.52 24.59
C THR A 31 -18.17 -9.01 24.69
N ASP A 32 -19.24 -8.21 24.58
CA ASP A 32 -19.17 -6.75 24.69
C ASP A 32 -18.61 -6.33 26.06
N THR A 33 -19.05 -7.00 27.13
CA THR A 33 -18.55 -6.74 28.50
C THR A 33 -17.06 -7.08 28.62
N VAL A 34 -16.63 -8.24 28.12
CA VAL A 34 -15.23 -8.67 28.16
C VAL A 34 -14.35 -7.72 27.34
N VAL A 35 -14.78 -7.33 26.14
CA VAL A 35 -14.04 -6.38 25.28
C VAL A 35 -13.89 -5.03 25.97
N ALA A 36 -14.94 -4.54 26.62
CA ALA A 36 -14.89 -3.28 27.37
C ALA A 36 -13.90 -3.36 28.56
N GLU A 37 -13.86 -4.48 29.28
CA GLU A 37 -12.90 -4.67 30.38
C GLU A 37 -11.47 -4.85 29.86
N LEU A 38 -11.25 -5.57 28.75
CA LEU A 38 -9.94 -5.70 28.11
C LEU A 38 -9.42 -4.32 27.66
N ALA A 39 -10.30 -3.45 27.13
CA ALA A 39 -9.91 -2.10 26.75
C ALA A 39 -9.41 -1.26 27.94
N LYS A 40 -10.00 -1.44 29.13
CA LYS A 40 -9.54 -0.78 30.36
C LYS A 40 -8.20 -1.34 30.88
N MET A 41 -7.98 -2.63 30.70
CA MET A 41 -6.74 -3.32 31.10
C MET A 41 -5.59 -3.08 30.12
N ALA A 42 -5.91 -2.73 28.86
CA ALA A 42 -4.93 -2.50 27.82
C ALA A 42 -3.99 -1.35 28.19
N ARG A 43 -2.69 -1.60 28.05
CA ARG A 43 -1.65 -0.57 28.17
C ARG A 43 -1.28 -0.10 26.78
N LYS A 44 -1.36 1.20 26.52
CA LYS A 44 -0.88 1.76 25.26
C LYS A 44 0.63 1.53 25.18
N VAL A 45 1.07 0.79 24.17
CA VAL A 45 2.48 0.71 23.78
C VAL A 45 2.78 2.02 23.05
N SER A 46 2.95 3.08 23.83
CA SER A 46 3.30 4.40 23.31
C SER A 46 4.77 4.40 22.90
N ALA A 47 5.27 5.51 22.37
CA ALA A 47 6.61 5.74 21.86
C ALA A 47 7.79 5.36 22.79
N ASP A 48 7.57 4.58 23.83
CA ASP A 48 8.61 4.00 24.66
C ASP A 48 9.23 2.78 23.95
N LYS A 49 10.42 3.01 23.43
CA LYS A 49 11.23 2.01 22.73
C LYS A 49 11.41 0.70 23.53
N ALA A 50 11.44 0.78 24.87
CA ALA A 50 11.57 -0.40 25.72
C ALA A 50 10.31 -1.30 25.65
N HIS A 51 9.12 -0.71 25.65
CA HIS A 51 7.87 -1.46 25.49
C HIS A 51 7.75 -2.10 24.10
N VAL A 52 8.08 -1.34 23.05
CA VAL A 52 8.11 -1.87 21.67
C VAL A 52 9.07 -3.04 21.56
N LYS A 53 10.28 -2.92 22.12
CA LYS A 53 11.27 -4.00 22.16
C LYS A 53 10.74 -5.26 22.85
N HIS A 54 10.07 -5.11 24.00
CA HIS A 54 9.53 -6.25 24.74
C HIS A 54 8.43 -6.97 23.93
N VAL A 55 7.50 -6.21 23.33
CA VAL A 55 6.43 -6.78 22.49
C VAL A 55 7.02 -7.48 21.28
N ALA A 56 7.96 -6.83 20.58
CA ALA A 56 8.63 -7.41 19.42
C ALA A 56 9.44 -8.70 19.78
N THR A 57 10.10 -8.71 20.93
CA THR A 57 10.83 -9.89 21.44
C THR A 57 9.85 -11.05 21.69
N ILE A 58 8.69 -10.80 22.29
CA ILE A 58 7.69 -11.84 22.53
C ILE A 58 7.13 -12.35 21.19
N ALA A 59 6.84 -11.47 20.27
CA ALA A 59 6.36 -11.82 18.91
C ALA A 59 7.39 -12.64 18.12
N ALA A 60 8.67 -12.37 18.33
CA ALA A 60 9.80 -13.11 17.75
C ALA A 60 10.18 -14.38 18.55
N ASN A 61 9.23 -14.96 19.30
CA ASN A 61 9.43 -16.16 20.10
C ASN A 61 10.58 -16.08 21.11
N GLY A 62 10.79 -14.90 21.70
CA GLY A 62 11.81 -14.64 22.71
C GLY A 62 13.17 -14.19 22.17
N ASP A 63 13.31 -14.02 20.86
CA ASP A 63 14.52 -13.51 20.22
C ASP A 63 14.72 -12.02 20.51
N LYS A 64 15.74 -11.72 21.35
CA LYS A 64 16.02 -10.35 21.78
C LYS A 64 16.70 -9.50 20.70
N ASP A 65 17.40 -10.13 19.78
CA ASP A 65 18.12 -9.43 18.71
C ASP A 65 17.12 -8.96 17.66
N ILE A 66 16.19 -9.81 17.25
CA ILE A 66 15.07 -9.44 16.40
C ILE A 66 14.20 -8.37 17.08
N GLY A 67 13.87 -8.54 18.37
CA GLY A 67 13.10 -7.57 19.13
C GLY A 67 13.76 -6.18 19.18
N THR A 68 15.08 -6.14 19.34
CA THR A 68 15.85 -4.88 19.35
C THR A 68 15.83 -4.23 17.96
N MET A 69 16.04 -5.03 16.91
CA MET A 69 16.11 -4.57 15.53
C MET A 69 14.78 -3.96 15.07
N ILE A 70 13.65 -4.59 15.41
CA ILE A 70 12.30 -4.06 15.14
C ILE A 70 12.07 -2.77 15.92
N ALA A 71 12.45 -2.71 17.20
CA ALA A 71 12.28 -1.49 17.99
C ALA A 71 13.12 -0.32 17.45
N ASP A 72 14.33 -0.59 16.97
CA ASP A 72 15.20 0.40 16.33
C ASP A 72 14.64 0.86 14.98
N ALA A 73 14.04 -0.04 14.21
CA ALA A 73 13.38 0.30 12.96
C ALA A 73 12.16 1.21 13.20
N MET A 74 11.29 0.84 14.15
CA MET A 74 10.10 1.64 14.50
C MET A 74 10.47 3.01 15.08
N ASP A 75 11.54 3.11 15.86
CA ASP A 75 12.04 4.38 16.37
C ASP A 75 12.50 5.32 15.26
N LYS A 76 13.14 4.77 14.22
CA LYS A 76 13.62 5.52 13.05
C LYS A 76 12.49 5.98 12.11
N VAL A 77 11.49 5.14 11.86
CA VAL A 77 10.39 5.47 10.95
C VAL A 77 9.26 6.24 11.64
N GLY A 78 9.20 6.22 12.97
CA GLY A 78 8.16 6.90 13.75
C GLY A 78 6.84 6.11 13.78
N LYS A 79 5.80 6.75 14.36
CA LYS A 79 4.50 6.11 14.61
C LYS A 79 3.71 5.79 13.32
N ASP A 80 3.92 6.58 12.28
CA ASP A 80 3.20 6.49 11.02
C ASP A 80 3.98 5.69 9.97
N GLY A 81 5.17 5.17 10.35
CA GLY A 81 6.02 4.42 9.45
C GLY A 81 5.59 2.95 9.31
N VAL A 82 5.75 2.42 8.11
CA VAL A 82 5.52 1.00 7.80
C VAL A 82 6.83 0.24 7.93
N VAL A 83 6.82 -0.87 8.67
CA VAL A 83 7.94 -1.79 8.77
C VAL A 83 7.59 -3.06 7.99
N THR A 84 8.32 -3.32 6.91
CA THR A 84 8.20 -4.55 6.11
C THR A 84 9.39 -5.45 6.36
N ILE A 85 9.18 -6.77 6.29
CA ILE A 85 10.23 -7.78 6.40
C ILE A 85 10.33 -8.46 5.04
N GLU A 86 11.53 -8.42 4.46
CA GLU A 86 11.84 -9.05 3.18
C GLU A 86 13.01 -10.02 3.35
N GLU A 87 13.04 -11.05 2.52
CA GLU A 87 14.16 -11.98 2.50
C GLU A 87 15.42 -11.31 1.91
N GLY A 88 16.46 -11.23 2.72
CA GLY A 88 17.73 -10.62 2.33
C GLY A 88 18.55 -11.53 1.39
N LYS A 89 19.38 -10.93 0.54
CA LYS A 89 20.36 -11.65 -0.29
C LYS A 89 21.67 -11.93 0.43
N THR A 90 21.81 -11.44 1.66
CA THR A 90 23.02 -11.56 2.49
C THR A 90 22.74 -12.43 3.71
N LEU A 91 23.81 -12.98 4.32
CA LEU A 91 23.71 -13.76 5.57
C LEU A 91 23.39 -12.88 6.79
N GLU A 92 23.58 -11.57 6.69
CA GLU A 92 23.33 -10.63 7.77
C GLU A 92 21.99 -9.94 7.58
N THR A 93 21.23 -9.82 8.68
CA THR A 93 19.99 -9.05 8.70
C THR A 93 20.32 -7.56 8.77
N THR A 94 19.85 -6.80 7.79
CA THR A 94 20.07 -5.35 7.71
C THR A 94 18.76 -4.59 7.82
N VAL A 95 18.77 -3.44 8.47
CA VAL A 95 17.64 -2.50 8.55
C VAL A 95 17.95 -1.30 7.68
N SER A 96 17.15 -1.09 6.64
CA SER A 96 17.21 0.11 5.81
C SER A 96 15.96 0.96 6.01
N VAL A 97 16.14 2.26 6.21
CA VAL A 97 15.03 3.22 6.26
C VAL A 97 14.91 3.88 4.90
N ILE A 98 13.72 3.83 4.34
CA ILE A 98 13.43 4.30 2.99
C ILE A 98 12.28 5.31 3.09
N GLN A 99 12.42 6.43 2.40
CA GLN A 99 11.32 7.37 2.24
C GLN A 99 10.48 6.96 1.03
N GLY A 100 9.17 6.89 1.19
CA GLY A 100 8.31 6.43 0.10
C GLY A 100 6.84 6.32 0.50
N MET A 101 6.09 5.63 -0.33
CA MET A 101 4.67 5.36 -0.13
C MET A 101 4.35 3.93 -0.57
N GLN A 102 3.47 3.27 0.17
CA GLN A 102 2.90 1.99 -0.21
C GLN A 102 1.37 2.08 -0.23
N PHE A 103 0.74 1.45 -1.22
CA PHE A 103 -0.71 1.34 -1.29
C PHE A 103 -1.15 -0.05 -1.77
N ASP A 104 -2.37 -0.41 -1.42
CA ASP A 104 -2.98 -1.73 -1.58
C ASP A 104 -3.54 -1.97 -3.01
N ARG A 105 -2.70 -1.85 -4.02
CA ARG A 105 -3.02 -2.20 -5.41
C ARG A 105 -1.82 -2.88 -6.05
N GLY A 106 -2.05 -4.07 -6.58
CA GLY A 106 -1.05 -4.84 -7.31
C GLY A 106 -1.09 -4.62 -8.82
N PHE A 107 -0.26 -5.37 -9.53
CA PHE A 107 -0.19 -5.31 -10.99
C PHE A 107 -1.48 -5.82 -11.65
N LEU A 108 -1.86 -5.22 -12.78
CA LEU A 108 -3.05 -5.60 -13.55
C LEU A 108 -2.89 -6.88 -14.37
N SER A 109 -1.65 -7.33 -14.58
CA SER A 109 -1.37 -8.56 -15.33
C SER A 109 -0.11 -9.25 -14.79
N PRO A 110 -0.15 -10.58 -14.57
CA PRO A 110 1.04 -11.35 -14.19
C PRO A 110 2.17 -11.27 -15.22
N HIS A 111 1.86 -10.92 -16.45
CA HIS A 111 2.87 -10.78 -17.52
C HIS A 111 3.83 -9.60 -17.29
N PHE A 112 3.53 -8.69 -16.37
CA PHE A 112 4.44 -7.63 -15.95
C PHE A 112 5.56 -8.12 -15.02
N VAL A 113 5.40 -9.27 -14.37
CA VAL A 113 6.35 -9.83 -13.41
C VAL A 113 7.77 -9.86 -13.96
N THR A 114 8.71 -9.34 -13.21
CA THR A 114 10.15 -9.33 -13.53
C THR A 114 10.94 -10.33 -12.71
N ASP A 115 10.44 -10.68 -11.51
CA ASP A 115 10.99 -11.72 -10.64
C ASP A 115 9.92 -12.81 -10.42
N PRO A 116 9.98 -13.92 -11.19
CA PRO A 116 8.99 -15.00 -11.09
C PRO A 116 9.01 -15.74 -9.75
N ASP A 117 10.15 -15.81 -9.08
CA ASP A 117 10.30 -16.54 -7.82
C ASP A 117 9.54 -15.83 -6.68
N ARG A 118 9.50 -14.50 -6.73
CA ARG A 118 8.79 -13.67 -5.75
C ARG A 118 7.44 -13.19 -6.25
N MET A 119 7.10 -13.44 -7.51
CA MET A 119 5.89 -12.92 -8.17
C MET A 119 5.77 -11.40 -8.02
N GLU A 120 6.86 -10.68 -8.28
CA GLU A 120 6.92 -9.23 -8.17
C GLU A 120 7.48 -8.56 -9.44
N VAL A 121 7.13 -7.28 -9.59
CA VAL A 121 7.68 -6.39 -10.60
C VAL A 121 8.62 -5.41 -9.89
N VAL A 122 9.88 -5.37 -10.29
CA VAL A 122 10.86 -4.39 -9.79
C VAL A 122 11.30 -3.50 -10.95
N LEU A 123 11.07 -2.20 -10.80
CA LEU A 123 11.49 -1.19 -11.77
C LEU A 123 12.45 -0.19 -11.10
N ASP A 124 13.65 -0.05 -11.66
CA ASP A 124 14.64 0.92 -11.21
C ASP A 124 14.53 2.23 -12.00
N ARG A 125 14.44 3.34 -11.31
CA ARG A 125 14.31 4.70 -11.84
C ARG A 125 13.20 4.86 -12.90
N PRO A 126 11.99 4.35 -12.60
CA PRO A 126 10.88 4.46 -13.55
C PRO A 126 10.40 5.90 -13.70
N PHE A 127 9.76 6.17 -14.83
CA PHE A 127 8.80 7.25 -14.95
C PHE A 127 7.47 6.82 -14.33
N VAL A 128 6.75 7.79 -13.76
CA VAL A 128 5.45 7.55 -13.11
C VAL A 128 4.40 8.40 -13.78
N LEU A 129 3.41 7.77 -14.40
CA LEU A 129 2.23 8.44 -14.93
C LEU A 129 1.07 8.28 -13.95
N VAL A 130 0.50 9.40 -13.52
CA VAL A 130 -0.65 9.46 -12.62
C VAL A 130 -1.87 9.95 -13.40
N TRP A 131 -2.82 9.04 -13.63
CA TRP A 131 -3.98 9.26 -14.48
C TRP A 131 -5.27 8.85 -13.75
N GLU A 132 -6.29 9.72 -13.66
CA GLU A 132 -7.51 9.42 -12.92
C GLU A 132 -8.46 8.50 -13.68
N ASP A 133 -8.58 8.66 -15.00
CA ASP A 133 -9.61 7.96 -15.78
C ASP A 133 -9.13 6.57 -16.25
N LYS A 134 -10.04 5.79 -16.80
CA LYS A 134 -9.76 4.49 -17.41
C LYS A 134 -9.04 4.63 -18.74
N ILE A 135 -8.08 3.74 -19.00
CA ILE A 135 -7.33 3.68 -20.27
C ILE A 135 -7.62 2.33 -20.94
N SER A 136 -8.37 2.33 -22.03
CA SER A 136 -8.72 1.12 -22.79
C SER A 136 -8.11 1.10 -24.19
N THR A 137 -7.79 2.26 -24.76
CA THR A 137 -7.37 2.43 -26.15
C THR A 137 -5.86 2.60 -26.26
N ALA A 138 -5.21 1.68 -26.97
CA ALA A 138 -3.75 1.70 -27.16
C ALA A 138 -3.24 2.94 -27.90
N THR A 139 -3.98 3.43 -28.90
CA THR A 139 -3.55 4.58 -29.73
C THR A 139 -3.21 5.81 -28.92
N LYS A 140 -3.91 6.05 -27.84
CA LYS A 140 -3.64 7.20 -26.94
C LYS A 140 -2.32 7.06 -26.14
N LEU A 141 -1.82 5.84 -25.95
CA LEU A 141 -0.56 5.57 -25.25
C LEU A 141 0.65 5.56 -26.20
N VAL A 142 0.43 5.34 -27.49
CA VAL A 142 1.52 5.18 -28.47
C VAL A 142 2.52 6.33 -28.45
N PRO A 143 2.12 7.62 -28.52
CA PRO A 143 3.07 8.74 -28.53
C PRO A 143 3.97 8.77 -27.29
N LEU A 144 3.40 8.46 -26.12
CA LEU A 144 4.13 8.39 -24.87
C LEU A 144 5.12 7.20 -24.88
N LEU A 145 4.67 6.02 -25.31
CA LEU A 145 5.52 4.82 -25.36
C LEU A 145 6.67 4.97 -26.36
N GLU A 146 6.44 5.62 -27.51
CA GLU A 146 7.51 5.93 -28.48
C GLU A 146 8.57 6.86 -27.86
N THR A 147 8.14 7.84 -27.11
CA THR A 147 9.05 8.75 -26.41
C THR A 147 9.82 8.04 -25.30
N LEU A 148 9.15 7.21 -24.51
CA LEU A 148 9.77 6.42 -23.45
C LEU A 148 10.77 5.39 -24.00
N SER A 149 10.49 4.77 -25.14
CA SER A 149 11.40 3.79 -25.76
C SER A 149 12.78 4.38 -26.06
N LYS A 150 12.85 5.67 -26.39
CA LYS A 150 14.10 6.37 -26.66
C LYS A 150 14.91 6.65 -25.39
N THR A 151 14.26 6.66 -24.23
CA THR A 151 14.93 6.92 -22.93
C THR A 151 15.52 5.66 -22.32
N GLY A 152 15.03 4.48 -22.69
CA GLY A 152 15.38 3.20 -22.08
C GLY A 152 14.92 3.05 -20.62
N ARG A 153 14.13 4.00 -20.09
CA ARG A 153 13.64 3.96 -18.70
C ARG A 153 12.26 3.30 -18.61
N PRO A 154 12.00 2.54 -17.52
CA PRO A 154 10.71 1.88 -17.32
C PRO A 154 9.59 2.87 -16.99
N LEU A 155 8.34 2.40 -17.12
CA LEU A 155 7.12 3.13 -16.82
C LEU A 155 6.29 2.42 -15.74
N LEU A 156 5.93 3.15 -14.68
CA LEU A 156 4.80 2.84 -13.81
C LEU A 156 3.59 3.64 -14.27
N LEU A 157 2.53 2.97 -14.69
CA LEU A 157 1.26 3.58 -15.06
C LEU A 157 0.24 3.36 -13.93
N ILE A 158 -0.28 4.43 -13.35
CA ILE A 158 -1.33 4.40 -12.32
C ILE A 158 -2.58 5.03 -12.92
N ALA A 159 -3.65 4.24 -13.05
CA ALA A 159 -4.91 4.71 -13.61
C ALA A 159 -6.11 4.09 -12.88
N GLU A 160 -7.33 4.64 -13.06
CA GLU A 160 -8.53 4.01 -12.53
C GLU A 160 -8.61 2.53 -12.93
N ASP A 161 -8.40 2.25 -14.19
CA ASP A 161 -8.25 0.92 -14.75
C ASP A 161 -7.46 1.00 -16.06
N VAL A 162 -6.79 -0.12 -16.42
CA VAL A 162 -6.17 -0.26 -17.74
C VAL A 162 -6.59 -1.61 -18.29
N ASP A 163 -7.30 -1.61 -19.41
CA ASP A 163 -7.80 -2.84 -20.01
C ASP A 163 -7.70 -2.86 -21.55
N GLY A 164 -8.28 -3.87 -22.17
CA GLY A 164 -8.37 -4.01 -23.61
C GLY A 164 -7.01 -3.89 -24.33
N ASP A 165 -7.02 -3.12 -25.42
CA ASP A 165 -5.84 -2.93 -26.28
C ASP A 165 -4.71 -2.16 -25.57
N ALA A 166 -5.04 -1.28 -24.62
CA ALA A 166 -4.04 -0.54 -23.86
C ALA A 166 -3.21 -1.47 -22.98
N LEU A 167 -3.86 -2.36 -22.22
CA LEU A 167 -3.18 -3.34 -21.38
C LEU A 167 -2.35 -4.30 -22.22
N ALA A 168 -2.93 -4.83 -23.30
CA ALA A 168 -2.24 -5.74 -24.22
C ALA A 168 -0.97 -5.09 -24.83
N THR A 169 -1.06 -3.82 -25.20
CA THR A 169 0.06 -3.06 -25.75
C THR A 169 1.19 -2.89 -24.74
N LEU A 170 0.87 -2.54 -23.48
CA LEU A 170 1.87 -2.42 -22.42
C LEU A 170 2.56 -3.76 -22.16
N VAL A 171 1.80 -4.86 -22.06
CA VAL A 171 2.35 -6.22 -21.89
C VAL A 171 3.25 -6.60 -23.05
N LEU A 172 2.84 -6.35 -24.30
CA LEU A 172 3.66 -6.67 -25.47
C LEU A 172 4.96 -5.85 -25.51
N ASN A 173 4.92 -4.55 -25.17
CA ASN A 173 6.12 -3.72 -25.09
C ASN A 173 7.08 -4.21 -24.00
N LYS A 174 6.57 -4.64 -22.84
CA LYS A 174 7.39 -5.24 -21.79
C LYS A 174 7.99 -6.57 -22.22
N LEU A 175 7.21 -7.48 -22.84
CA LEU A 175 7.70 -8.78 -23.29
C LEU A 175 8.75 -8.66 -24.40
N ARG A 176 8.64 -7.64 -25.24
CA ARG A 176 9.61 -7.34 -26.31
C ARG A 176 10.80 -6.51 -25.82
N ALA A 177 10.85 -6.19 -24.53
CA ALA A 177 11.86 -5.32 -23.90
C ALA A 177 12.02 -3.95 -24.59
N ILE A 178 10.94 -3.42 -25.20
CA ILE A 178 10.92 -2.09 -25.84
C ILE A 178 10.75 -1.02 -24.76
N VAL A 179 9.70 -1.14 -23.92
CA VAL A 179 9.47 -0.30 -22.75
C VAL A 179 9.10 -1.22 -21.58
N PRO A 180 10.04 -1.45 -20.64
CA PRO A 180 9.70 -2.12 -19.40
C PRO A 180 8.61 -1.33 -18.68
N SER A 181 7.48 -1.94 -18.36
CA SER A 181 6.36 -1.23 -17.80
C SER A 181 5.54 -2.10 -16.86
N VAL A 182 4.82 -1.45 -15.96
CA VAL A 182 3.76 -2.05 -15.15
C VAL A 182 2.59 -1.09 -15.06
N ALA A 183 1.39 -1.64 -15.12
CA ALA A 183 0.15 -0.92 -14.90
C ALA A 183 -0.51 -1.40 -13.60
N VAL A 184 -0.95 -0.46 -12.78
CA VAL A 184 -1.63 -0.70 -11.50
C VAL A 184 -2.89 0.16 -11.42
N LYS A 185 -3.88 -0.31 -10.65
CA LYS A 185 -5.08 0.50 -10.36
C LYS A 185 -4.76 1.60 -9.38
N ALA A 186 -5.39 2.76 -9.58
CA ALA A 186 -5.36 3.85 -8.62
C ALA A 186 -5.97 3.40 -7.29
N PRO A 187 -5.34 3.73 -6.15
CA PRO A 187 -5.87 3.42 -4.83
C PRO A 187 -7.11 4.27 -4.50
N GLY A 188 -7.97 3.75 -3.63
CA GLY A 188 -9.19 4.44 -3.19
C GLY A 188 -10.31 4.49 -4.23
N TYR A 189 -11.38 5.21 -3.89
CA TYR A 189 -12.58 5.42 -4.71
C TYR A 189 -13.06 6.86 -4.57
N GLY A 190 -13.72 7.39 -5.61
CA GLY A 190 -14.28 8.75 -5.59
C GLY A 190 -13.24 9.83 -5.25
N ASP A 191 -13.60 10.77 -4.37
CA ASP A 191 -12.73 11.88 -3.97
C ASP A 191 -11.46 11.42 -3.26
N ARG A 192 -11.52 10.30 -2.51
CA ARG A 192 -10.35 9.70 -1.90
C ARG A 192 -9.33 9.23 -2.94
N ARG A 193 -9.79 8.69 -4.08
CA ARG A 193 -8.90 8.35 -5.20
C ARG A 193 -8.15 9.57 -5.73
N LYS A 194 -8.85 10.70 -5.89
CA LYS A 194 -8.23 11.96 -6.33
C LYS A 194 -7.14 12.41 -5.35
N ALA A 195 -7.45 12.39 -4.05
CA ALA A 195 -6.49 12.76 -3.01
C ALA A 195 -5.25 11.85 -3.03
N MET A 196 -5.45 10.52 -3.13
CA MET A 196 -4.32 9.57 -3.18
C MET A 196 -3.49 9.70 -4.46
N LEU A 197 -4.11 9.98 -5.60
CA LEU A 197 -3.38 10.27 -6.85
C LEU A 197 -2.58 11.57 -6.75
N GLU A 198 -3.13 12.59 -6.08
CA GLU A 198 -2.40 13.83 -5.80
C GLU A 198 -1.20 13.58 -4.87
N ASP A 199 -1.35 12.75 -3.85
CA ASP A 199 -0.27 12.37 -2.93
C ASP A 199 0.87 11.65 -3.67
N ILE A 200 0.52 10.71 -4.57
CA ILE A 200 1.49 10.02 -5.42
C ILE A 200 2.19 11.02 -6.36
N ALA A 201 1.46 11.97 -6.93
CA ALA A 201 2.00 12.99 -7.80
C ALA A 201 2.97 13.92 -7.05
N ILE A 202 2.61 14.34 -5.84
CA ILE A 202 3.48 15.15 -4.97
C ILE A 202 4.75 14.39 -4.60
N LEU A 203 4.62 13.10 -4.24
CA LEU A 203 5.76 12.26 -3.89
C LEU A 203 6.74 12.08 -5.05
N THR A 204 6.22 11.85 -6.25
CA THR A 204 7.06 11.51 -7.43
C THR A 204 7.45 12.71 -8.28
N GLY A 205 6.85 13.87 -8.00
CA GLY A 205 7.00 15.07 -8.84
C GLY A 205 6.21 14.99 -10.15
N ALA A 206 5.25 14.06 -10.26
CA ALA A 206 4.37 13.94 -11.41
C ALA A 206 3.32 15.06 -11.43
N LYS A 207 2.72 15.25 -12.60
CA LYS A 207 1.46 15.94 -12.75
C LYS A 207 0.32 14.92 -12.69
N ALA A 208 -0.62 15.11 -11.76
CA ALA A 208 -1.84 14.31 -11.74
C ALA A 208 -2.81 14.81 -12.82
N PHE A 209 -3.32 13.89 -13.63
CA PHE A 209 -4.28 14.18 -14.68
C PHE A 209 -5.68 13.76 -14.21
N PHE A 210 -6.50 14.75 -13.86
CA PHE A 210 -7.87 14.54 -13.39
C PHE A 210 -8.86 14.66 -14.53
N LYS A 211 -9.85 13.79 -14.55
CA LYS A 211 -10.89 13.70 -15.58
C LYS A 211 -11.63 15.02 -15.80
N ASP A 212 -11.93 15.73 -14.72
CA ASP A 212 -12.68 16.98 -14.74
C ASP A 212 -11.97 18.10 -15.54
N LEU A 213 -10.66 17.98 -15.73
CA LEU A 213 -9.84 18.92 -16.49
C LEU A 213 -9.76 18.58 -18.00
N GLY A 214 -10.41 17.47 -18.44
CA GLY A 214 -10.42 17.01 -19.82
C GLY A 214 -9.03 16.73 -20.40
N PRO A 215 -8.14 16.01 -19.67
CA PRO A 215 -6.78 15.79 -20.13
C PRO A 215 -6.76 14.90 -21.38
N ASP A 216 -5.78 15.16 -22.24
CA ASP A 216 -5.53 14.38 -23.45
C ASP A 216 -4.26 13.55 -23.26
N LEU A 217 -4.41 12.24 -23.20
CA LEU A 217 -3.29 11.31 -22.95
C LEU A 217 -2.23 11.37 -24.06
N GLU A 218 -2.64 11.72 -25.28
CA GLU A 218 -1.73 11.85 -26.43
C GLU A 218 -0.77 13.04 -26.29
N LYS A 219 -1.12 14.03 -25.46
CA LYS A 219 -0.32 15.25 -25.21
C LYS A 219 0.58 15.16 -23.98
N VAL A 220 0.55 14.04 -23.27
CA VAL A 220 1.41 13.83 -22.11
C VAL A 220 2.87 13.78 -22.54
N SER A 221 3.68 14.64 -21.95
CA SER A 221 5.12 14.73 -22.19
C SER A 221 5.92 14.08 -21.06
N LEU A 222 7.24 13.88 -21.25
CA LEU A 222 8.12 13.38 -20.21
C LEU A 222 8.20 14.32 -18.99
N ASP A 223 8.01 15.63 -19.21
CA ASP A 223 8.06 16.63 -18.14
C ASP A 223 6.83 16.57 -17.22
N ASP A 224 5.75 15.97 -17.69
CA ASP A 224 4.55 15.72 -16.87
C ASP A 224 4.67 14.44 -16.01
N LEU A 225 5.65 13.57 -16.31
CA LEU A 225 5.85 12.34 -15.59
C LEU A 225 6.69 12.56 -14.33
N GLY A 226 6.28 11.89 -13.25
CA GLY A 226 7.10 11.80 -12.06
C GLY A 226 8.23 10.79 -12.23
N THR A 227 9.11 10.76 -11.24
CA THR A 227 10.19 9.78 -11.15
C THR A 227 10.39 9.34 -9.71
N CYS A 228 10.96 8.15 -9.53
CA CYS A 228 11.39 7.66 -8.22
C CYS A 228 12.61 6.76 -8.38
N ARG A 229 13.25 6.40 -7.28
CA ARG A 229 14.43 5.53 -7.32
C ARG A 229 14.06 4.10 -7.70
N ARG A 230 12.99 3.56 -7.10
CA ARG A 230 12.51 2.19 -7.34
C ARG A 230 11.01 2.08 -7.13
N VAL A 231 10.41 1.18 -7.89
CA VAL A 231 9.05 0.70 -7.66
C VAL A 231 9.07 -0.81 -7.53
N THR A 232 8.40 -1.32 -6.53
CA THR A 232 8.12 -2.76 -6.37
C THR A 232 6.61 -2.96 -6.36
N VAL A 233 6.12 -3.82 -7.26
CA VAL A 233 4.69 -4.15 -7.36
C VAL A 233 4.52 -5.64 -7.18
N THR A 234 3.76 -6.01 -6.17
CA THR A 234 3.32 -7.39 -5.93
C THR A 234 1.91 -7.61 -6.47
N ASN A 235 1.32 -8.77 -6.23
CA ASN A 235 -0.08 -9.02 -6.56
C ASN A 235 -1.07 -8.14 -5.75
N GLU A 236 -0.66 -7.63 -4.59
CA GLU A 236 -1.55 -6.95 -3.63
C GLU A 236 -1.18 -5.51 -3.37
N ALA A 237 0.08 -5.15 -3.55
CA ALA A 237 0.59 -3.84 -3.16
C ALA A 237 1.58 -3.24 -4.17
N THR A 238 1.63 -1.91 -4.17
CA THR A 238 2.64 -1.12 -4.90
C THR A 238 3.41 -0.27 -3.92
N THR A 239 4.73 -0.38 -3.94
CA THR A 239 5.66 0.38 -3.12
C THR A 239 6.49 1.30 -4.01
N ILE A 240 6.42 2.60 -3.77
CA ILE A 240 7.22 3.64 -4.43
C ILE A 240 8.28 4.12 -3.45
N VAL A 241 9.54 4.06 -3.86
CA VAL A 241 10.71 4.35 -3.02
C VAL A 241 11.44 5.57 -3.55
N ASP A 242 11.73 6.53 -2.65
CA ASP A 242 12.48 7.75 -2.95
C ASP A 242 11.94 8.48 -4.20
N GLY A 243 10.74 9.02 -4.07
CA GLY A 243 10.14 9.87 -5.10
C GLY A 243 10.92 11.16 -5.27
N ALA A 244 10.98 11.68 -6.50
CA ALA A 244 11.72 12.91 -6.85
C ALA A 244 10.90 14.20 -6.65
N GLY A 245 9.81 14.14 -5.88
CA GLY A 245 8.97 15.29 -5.57
C GLY A 245 9.68 16.35 -4.72
N ASP A 246 9.14 17.56 -4.72
CA ASP A 246 9.67 18.66 -3.91
C ASP A 246 9.45 18.42 -2.41
N ALA A 247 10.55 18.40 -1.64
CA ALA A 247 10.53 18.09 -0.21
C ALA A 247 9.65 19.03 0.62
N LYS A 248 9.53 20.32 0.22
CA LYS A 248 8.69 21.29 0.95
C LYS A 248 7.21 21.01 0.69
N ARG A 249 6.84 20.70 -0.56
CA ARG A 249 5.47 20.32 -0.90
C ARG A 249 5.06 19.03 -0.20
N LEU A 250 5.97 18.05 -0.15
CA LEU A 250 5.75 16.78 0.55
C LEU A 250 5.54 16.99 2.05
N SER A 251 6.41 17.78 2.71
CA SER A 251 6.25 18.10 4.14
C SER A 251 4.94 18.82 4.42
N HIS A 252 4.57 19.80 3.61
CA HIS A 252 3.31 20.52 3.76
C HIS A 252 2.09 19.60 3.62
N ARG A 253 2.14 18.67 2.65
CA ARG A 253 1.05 17.69 2.46
C ARG A 253 0.94 16.70 3.62
N ILE A 254 2.05 16.22 4.15
CA ILE A 254 2.06 15.36 5.34
C ILE A 254 1.42 16.08 6.55
N ASP A 255 1.76 17.36 6.77
CA ASP A 255 1.19 18.13 7.87
C ASP A 255 -0.30 18.43 7.67
N GLN A 256 -0.75 18.56 6.41
CA GLN A 256 -2.17 18.68 6.08
C GLN A 256 -2.91 17.37 6.40
N ILE A 257 -2.43 16.22 5.93
CA ILE A 257 -3.03 14.91 6.19
C ILE A 257 -3.09 14.63 7.69
N ARG A 258 -2.03 14.96 8.46
CA ARG A 258 -2.05 14.81 9.92
C ARG A 258 -3.13 15.64 10.60
N ARG A 259 -3.37 16.87 10.14
CA ARG A 259 -4.46 17.72 10.65
C ARG A 259 -5.82 17.13 10.30
N GLU A 260 -6.05 16.75 9.06
CA GLU A 260 -7.28 16.11 8.61
C GLU A 260 -7.59 14.83 9.40
N ALA A 261 -6.58 13.97 9.63
CA ALA A 261 -6.70 12.76 10.45
C ALA A 261 -7.00 13.06 11.93
N ALA A 262 -6.55 14.19 12.46
CA ALA A 262 -6.85 14.60 13.84
C ALA A 262 -8.24 15.22 14.00
N GLU A 263 -8.77 15.83 12.95
CA GLU A 263 -10.06 16.53 12.95
C GLU A 263 -11.23 15.63 12.53
N THR A 264 -10.96 14.51 11.84
CA THR A 264 -12.03 13.63 11.36
C THR A 264 -12.63 12.80 12.49
N ASP A 265 -13.97 12.74 12.50
CA ASP A 265 -14.74 11.87 13.40
C ASP A 265 -14.95 10.46 12.81
N SER A 266 -14.57 10.26 11.56
CA SER A 266 -14.70 8.99 10.83
C SER A 266 -13.47 8.11 11.06
N ASP A 267 -13.66 6.97 11.71
CA ASP A 267 -12.60 5.95 11.85
C ASP A 267 -12.16 5.37 10.50
N TYR A 268 -13.03 5.46 9.48
CA TYR A 268 -12.72 5.01 8.13
C TYR A 268 -11.79 6.00 7.38
N ASP A 269 -11.92 7.30 7.67
CA ASP A 269 -11.10 8.33 7.01
C ASP A 269 -9.76 8.55 7.73
N ARG A 270 -9.66 8.16 9.01
CA ARG A 270 -8.45 8.19 9.84
C ARG A 270 -7.51 7.06 9.47
#